data_5e091def14dd4b1f9e0391594338a7bf
#
_entry.id   5e091def14dd4b1f9e0391594338a7bf
#
_cell.length_a   1.000
_cell.length_b   1.000
_cell.length_c   1.000
_cell.angle_alpha   90.00
_cell.angle_beta   90.00
_cell.angle_gamma   90.00
#
_symmetry.space_group_name_H-M   'P 1'
#
loop_
_entity.id
_entity.type
_entity.pdbx_description
1 polymer ?
#
loop_
_entity_poly.entity_id
_entity_poly.type
_entity_poly.pdbx_seq_one_letter_code
_entity_poly.pdbx_strand_id
1 'polypeptide(L)'
;MTTSSSPQSAYRKALRSLTAATAVTAAFAPVGIAHLDTVAASPASSVTAFRGSAGHTGAFAVAGPQSFVLKYSVTADDDVNASVAVGADGTMYMASKDGVVRAISASGVEVWRSSLGTATVSAPVLTPNGERLIIGDQKGRVKAWNASTGDGAWITPRYGQVSSAVAIGAEDRIWFTSTDQRLISLNSDGTLHWTVTMPADGIGSPAIGPDNSIYVGTADQRVRKFSSDGDPLFATDLPYAPTTPPVVTANSMVTLGVNSEVIRIDGTNGAIVWRNSLGVRIRSIPAVGPDGVTYVGADDGRVVAIGNDGATVWTAHTGGTVLSSPAIDSTGTIYVGSGDAILYAFDRTGARIASYRAFDAIDSPITLGPDGTLYAGSRDNRLYALRDNSRRFTSSPADRVGGDLVRDASSGKVYAMIDGSRRWIPDPITLGRLGLGSRLPNTVSASDIAKIPLGADLPPLTDGAVIRSSTGAVYRIVDGQRTWVPEGDANAVDAPDQVIRTVSIALANGAAFKGSDDRVYVVENGSRRWAQSADALRARGVSWAAVHLVTDDYRDSLPLGVPLP
;
A
#
# COMPACT_ATOMS: atom_id res chain seq x y z
N MET A 1 30.31 -12.52 -71.99
CA MET A 1 31.11 -11.46 -71.41
C MET A 1 30.17 -10.38 -70.96
N THR A 2 29.89 -10.34 -69.73
CA THR A 2 28.80 -9.62 -69.11
C THR A 2 29.38 -8.61 -68.17
N THR A 3 29.06 -7.34 -68.29
CA THR A 3 29.43 -6.29 -67.39
C THR A 3 28.18 -5.76 -66.66
N SER A 4 28.24 -5.89 -65.35
CA SER A 4 27.25 -5.35 -64.39
C SER A 4 27.31 -3.84 -64.35
N SER A 5 26.14 -3.18 -64.30
CA SER A 5 25.99 -1.78 -63.95
C SER A 5 25.05 -1.61 -62.77
N SER A 6 25.54 -0.94 -61.76
CA SER A 6 24.87 -0.67 -60.47
C SER A 6 23.81 0.44 -60.59
N PRO A 7 22.80 0.45 -59.72
CA PRO A 7 21.68 1.42 -59.75
C PRO A 7 21.96 2.64 -58.87
N GLN A 8 22.63 3.64 -59.41
CA GLN A 8 22.81 4.95 -58.78
C GLN A 8 22.39 6.18 -59.63
N SER A 9 21.54 6.02 -60.66
CA SER A 9 21.17 7.12 -61.55
C SER A 9 19.70 7.59 -61.49
N ALA A 10 18.89 7.11 -60.54
CA ALA A 10 17.47 7.47 -60.49
C ALA A 10 17.09 8.58 -59.47
N TYR A 11 18.04 9.13 -58.72
CA TYR A 11 17.72 10.09 -57.63
C TYR A 11 18.08 11.57 -57.95
N ARG A 12 18.49 11.92 -59.18
CA ARG A 12 18.90 13.29 -59.54
C ARG A 12 18.03 14.01 -60.59
N LYS A 13 16.80 13.57 -60.86
CA LYS A 13 15.93 14.19 -61.87
C LYS A 13 14.60 14.78 -61.36
N ALA A 14 14.40 14.92 -60.02
CA ALA A 14 13.16 15.46 -59.47
C ALA A 14 13.31 16.82 -58.73
N LEU A 15 14.32 17.59 -59.04
CA LEU A 15 14.52 18.92 -58.45
C LEU A 15 14.89 19.96 -59.53
N ARG A 16 14.01 20.22 -60.48
CA ARG A 16 14.01 21.45 -61.30
C ARG A 16 12.69 21.59 -62.04
N SER A 17 11.70 22.26 -61.37
CA SER A 17 10.67 23.11 -61.96
C SER A 17 9.62 23.42 -60.90
N LEU A 18 9.67 24.61 -60.36
CA LEU A 18 8.52 25.49 -60.08
C LEU A 18 9.05 26.76 -59.37
N THR A 19 9.46 27.70 -60.20
CA THR A 19 9.49 29.13 -59.86
C THR A 19 8.34 29.77 -60.60
N ALA A 20 7.32 30.21 -59.88
CA ALA A 20 6.47 31.36 -60.29
C ALA A 20 5.75 31.85 -59.04
N ALA A 21 6.12 33.05 -58.64
CA ALA A 21 5.53 33.77 -57.51
C ALA A 21 4.13 34.26 -57.83
N THR A 22 3.20 34.11 -56.89
CA THR A 22 2.05 35.05 -56.83
C THR A 22 1.86 35.38 -55.33
N ALA A 23 2.14 36.63 -55.01
CA ALA A 23 1.90 37.19 -53.69
C ALA A 23 0.40 37.36 -53.48
N VAL A 24 -0.15 36.66 -52.47
CA VAL A 24 -1.47 36.93 -51.91
C VAL A 24 -1.24 37.44 -50.50
N THR A 25 -1.46 38.74 -50.31
CA THR A 25 -1.55 39.40 -49.02
C THR A 25 -2.83 38.92 -48.32
N ALA A 26 -2.71 37.97 -47.41
CA ALA A 26 -3.78 37.63 -46.47
C ALA A 26 -3.60 38.46 -45.20
N ALA A 27 -4.59 39.28 -44.90
CA ALA A 27 -4.69 40.03 -43.65
C ALA A 27 -4.82 39.05 -42.47
N PHE A 28 -3.88 39.08 -41.52
CA PHE A 28 -3.99 38.40 -40.24
C PHE A 28 -4.99 39.17 -39.37
N ALA A 29 -6.19 38.62 -39.16
CA ALA A 29 -7.02 38.95 -38.03
C ALA A 29 -6.39 38.34 -36.78
N PRO A 30 -6.40 39.01 -35.60
CA PRO A 30 -5.88 38.41 -34.38
C PRO A 30 -6.76 37.22 -33.97
N VAL A 31 -6.20 36.03 -34.02
CA VAL A 31 -6.80 34.83 -33.41
C VAL A 31 -6.78 35.07 -31.92
N GLY A 32 -7.97 35.22 -31.33
CA GLY A 32 -8.16 35.29 -29.90
C GLY A 32 -7.51 34.06 -29.27
N ILE A 33 -6.69 34.31 -28.25
CA ILE A 33 -6.16 33.25 -27.38
C ILE A 33 -7.39 32.56 -26.75
N ALA A 34 -7.77 31.42 -27.31
CA ALA A 34 -8.70 30.53 -26.61
C ALA A 34 -8.10 30.25 -25.23
N HIS A 35 -8.83 30.59 -24.18
CA HIS A 35 -8.56 30.10 -22.85
C HIS A 35 -8.38 28.58 -22.99
N LEU A 36 -7.18 28.11 -22.73
CA LEU A 36 -6.98 26.71 -22.37
C LEU A 36 -7.75 26.54 -21.07
N ASP A 37 -8.98 26.01 -21.16
CA ASP A 37 -9.67 25.47 -20.04
C ASP A 37 -8.67 24.52 -19.39
N THR A 38 -8.26 24.86 -18.17
CA THR A 38 -7.53 23.94 -17.31
C THR A 38 -8.41 22.72 -17.21
N VAL A 39 -8.00 21.64 -17.87
CA VAL A 39 -8.58 20.32 -17.65
C VAL A 39 -8.41 20.11 -16.14
N ALA A 40 -9.51 20.27 -15.41
CA ALA A 40 -9.56 19.94 -14.01
C ALA A 40 -9.05 18.49 -13.91
N ALA A 41 -7.98 18.29 -13.14
CA ALA A 41 -7.50 16.96 -12.86
C ALA A 41 -8.71 16.14 -12.42
N SER A 42 -8.98 15.03 -13.10
CA SER A 42 -10.04 14.11 -12.70
C SER A 42 -9.87 13.83 -11.21
N PRO A 43 -10.93 13.90 -10.40
CA PRO A 43 -10.80 13.63 -8.97
C PRO A 43 -10.11 12.29 -8.80
N ALA A 44 -9.12 12.22 -7.90
CA ALA A 44 -8.40 11.01 -7.61
C ALA A 44 -9.42 9.90 -7.33
N SER A 45 -9.34 8.79 -8.07
CA SER A 45 -10.29 7.69 -7.94
C SER A 45 -10.15 7.06 -6.55
N SER A 46 -11.21 7.13 -5.74
CA SER A 46 -11.26 6.47 -4.42
C SER A 46 -11.16 4.95 -4.58
N VAL A 47 -10.52 4.28 -3.62
CA VAL A 47 -10.47 2.81 -3.54
C VAL A 47 -11.59 2.36 -2.59
N THR A 48 -12.82 2.44 -3.08
CA THR A 48 -14.02 2.19 -2.29
C THR A 48 -14.34 0.70 -2.15
N ALA A 49 -14.03 -0.10 -3.17
CA ALA A 49 -14.32 -1.53 -3.21
C ALA A 49 -13.16 -2.39 -2.68
N PHE A 50 -13.49 -3.56 -2.14
CA PHE A 50 -12.52 -4.59 -1.78
C PHE A 50 -11.62 -4.91 -2.97
N ARG A 51 -10.29 -4.86 -2.78
CA ARG A 51 -9.29 -5.09 -3.82
C ARG A 51 -9.44 -4.19 -5.06
N GLY A 52 -9.87 -2.95 -4.87
CA GLY A 52 -9.85 -1.90 -5.88
C GLY A 52 -10.99 -1.90 -6.90
N SER A 53 -11.85 -2.93 -6.92
CA SER A 53 -12.99 -3.01 -7.84
C SER A 53 -14.09 -3.91 -7.31
N ALA A 54 -15.32 -3.75 -7.79
CA ALA A 54 -16.44 -4.63 -7.47
C ALA A 54 -16.21 -6.09 -7.91
N GLY A 55 -15.38 -6.31 -8.92
CA GLY A 55 -14.92 -7.63 -9.37
C GLY A 55 -13.68 -8.15 -8.65
N HIS A 56 -13.14 -7.44 -7.67
CA HIS A 56 -11.99 -7.82 -6.82
C HIS A 56 -10.68 -8.07 -7.59
N THR A 57 -10.45 -7.37 -8.69
CA THR A 57 -9.35 -7.65 -9.63
C THR A 57 -7.96 -7.49 -9.02
N GLY A 58 -7.80 -6.73 -7.94
CA GLY A 58 -6.49 -6.41 -7.38
C GLY A 58 -5.66 -5.50 -8.28
N ALA A 59 -6.26 -4.97 -9.35
CA ALA A 59 -5.64 -4.01 -10.25
C ALA A 59 -6.10 -2.59 -9.91
N PHE A 60 -5.14 -1.69 -9.76
CA PHE A 60 -5.37 -0.30 -9.37
C PHE A 60 -4.97 0.64 -10.49
N ALA A 61 -5.79 1.67 -10.74
CA ALA A 61 -5.57 2.64 -11.81
C ALA A 61 -4.48 3.70 -11.50
N VAL A 62 -3.80 3.55 -10.37
CA VAL A 62 -2.72 4.44 -9.90
C VAL A 62 -1.39 3.72 -9.95
N ALA A 63 -0.30 4.46 -10.14
CA ALA A 63 1.03 3.91 -10.00
C ALA A 63 1.39 3.81 -8.51
N GLY A 64 1.88 2.67 -8.08
CA GLY A 64 2.39 2.43 -6.73
C GLY A 64 3.89 2.75 -6.61
N PRO A 65 4.48 2.53 -5.43
CA PRO A 65 5.88 2.85 -5.17
C PRO A 65 6.84 1.85 -5.85
N GLN A 66 7.82 2.36 -6.59
CA GLN A 66 8.91 1.58 -7.19
C GLN A 66 10.09 1.38 -6.23
N SER A 67 10.06 2.05 -5.09
CA SER A 67 10.95 1.90 -3.94
C SER A 67 10.14 2.15 -2.68
N PHE A 68 10.53 1.56 -1.55
CA PHE A 68 9.71 1.63 -0.34
C PHE A 68 10.32 2.54 0.72
N VAL A 69 9.56 3.57 1.09
CA VAL A 69 9.81 4.39 2.27
C VAL A 69 8.54 4.40 3.13
N LEU A 70 8.71 4.21 4.42
CA LEU A 70 7.61 4.29 5.37
C LEU A 70 7.05 5.72 5.37
N LYS A 71 5.76 5.87 5.05
CA LYS A 71 5.04 7.13 5.20
C LYS A 71 4.56 7.29 6.64
N TYR A 72 3.91 6.26 7.16
CA TYR A 72 3.53 6.08 8.56
C TYR A 72 3.14 4.62 8.83
N SER A 73 3.02 4.26 10.11
CA SER A 73 2.40 3.00 10.53
C SER A 73 1.35 3.26 11.60
N VAL A 74 0.30 2.43 11.60
CA VAL A 74 -0.78 2.48 12.59
C VAL A 74 -0.74 1.18 13.39
N THR A 75 -0.69 1.27 14.71
CA THR A 75 -0.72 0.11 15.59
C THR A 75 -2.16 -0.16 16.02
N ALA A 76 -2.58 -1.42 15.92
CA ALA A 76 -3.83 -1.96 16.46
C ALA A 76 -3.53 -2.80 17.71
N ASP A 77 -4.57 -3.23 18.44
CA ASP A 77 -4.40 -4.09 19.60
C ASP A 77 -4.32 -5.59 19.25
N ASP A 78 -4.57 -5.94 17.96
CA ASP A 78 -4.49 -7.31 17.42
C ASP A 78 -4.16 -7.25 15.92
N ASP A 79 -3.91 -8.42 15.30
CA ASP A 79 -3.51 -8.56 13.89
C ASP A 79 -4.35 -7.73 12.91
N VAL A 80 -3.67 -7.14 11.92
CA VAL A 80 -4.28 -6.42 10.80
C VAL A 80 -4.22 -7.32 9.56
N ASN A 81 -5.21 -8.20 9.40
CA ASN A 81 -5.25 -9.19 8.31
C ASN A 81 -6.23 -8.83 7.19
N ALA A 82 -7.10 -7.85 7.41
CA ALA A 82 -8.02 -7.36 6.36
C ALA A 82 -7.33 -6.30 5.49
N SER A 83 -7.78 -6.18 4.23
CA SER A 83 -7.41 -5.03 3.41
C SER A 83 -8.08 -3.76 3.94
N VAL A 84 -7.60 -2.60 3.48
CA VAL A 84 -8.17 -1.30 3.84
C VAL A 84 -9.03 -0.75 2.70
N ALA A 85 -9.96 0.15 3.04
CA ALA A 85 -10.60 1.04 2.07
C ALA A 85 -9.94 2.43 2.16
N VAL A 86 -9.90 3.16 1.05
CA VAL A 86 -9.27 4.50 1.00
C VAL A 86 -10.21 5.47 0.27
N GLY A 87 -10.61 6.52 0.96
CA GLY A 87 -11.41 7.60 0.40
C GLY A 87 -10.65 8.45 -0.62
N ALA A 88 -11.38 9.24 -1.39
CA ALA A 88 -10.79 10.15 -2.39
C ALA A 88 -9.91 11.24 -1.75
N ASP A 89 -10.17 11.58 -0.49
CA ASP A 89 -9.39 12.51 0.33
C ASP A 89 -8.11 11.87 0.92
N GLY A 90 -7.88 10.58 0.66
CA GLY A 90 -6.78 9.79 1.22
C GLY A 90 -7.02 9.30 2.65
N THR A 91 -8.20 9.50 3.23
CA THR A 91 -8.56 8.89 4.51
C THR A 91 -8.62 7.37 4.35
N MET A 92 -7.86 6.65 5.16
CA MET A 92 -7.77 5.21 5.17
C MET A 92 -8.64 4.63 6.29
N TYR A 93 -9.40 3.59 5.98
CA TYR A 93 -10.26 2.88 6.91
C TYR A 93 -9.75 1.46 7.08
N MET A 94 -9.46 1.07 8.31
CA MET A 94 -8.99 -0.27 8.66
C MET A 94 -9.86 -0.90 9.74
N ALA A 95 -9.92 -2.22 9.73
CA ALA A 95 -10.46 -3.02 10.80
C ALA A 95 -9.43 -4.09 11.19
N SER A 96 -9.30 -4.35 12.48
CA SER A 96 -8.39 -5.34 13.04
C SER A 96 -9.14 -6.39 13.86
N LYS A 97 -8.48 -7.50 14.15
CA LYS A 97 -9.09 -8.59 14.94
C LYS A 97 -9.52 -8.15 16.34
N ASP A 98 -9.01 -7.03 16.86
CA ASP A 98 -9.48 -6.41 18.10
C ASP A 98 -10.96 -5.96 18.05
N GLY A 99 -11.58 -6.02 16.90
CA GLY A 99 -12.96 -5.58 16.69
C GLY A 99 -13.13 -4.05 16.67
N VAL A 100 -12.07 -3.31 16.38
CA VAL A 100 -12.10 -1.86 16.26
C VAL A 100 -11.93 -1.44 14.80
N VAL A 101 -12.79 -0.56 14.37
CA VAL A 101 -12.71 0.14 13.08
C VAL A 101 -12.07 1.50 13.32
N ARG A 102 -11.10 1.87 12.50
CA ARG A 102 -10.37 3.14 12.61
C ARG A 102 -10.37 3.88 11.28
N ALA A 103 -10.60 5.19 11.33
CA ALA A 103 -10.33 6.08 10.21
C ALA A 103 -9.04 6.85 10.48
N ILE A 104 -8.11 6.79 9.54
CA ILE A 104 -6.80 7.38 9.62
C ILE A 104 -6.63 8.37 8.47
N SER A 105 -6.28 9.61 8.77
CA SER A 105 -6.05 10.63 7.74
C SER A 105 -4.89 10.25 6.81
N ALA A 106 -4.79 10.92 5.67
CA ALA A 106 -3.68 10.76 4.73
C ALA A 106 -2.28 11.02 5.35
N SER A 107 -2.23 11.72 6.49
CA SER A 107 -1.02 11.98 7.26
C SER A 107 -0.73 10.95 8.37
N GLY A 108 -1.58 9.94 8.55
CA GLY A 108 -1.39 8.89 9.56
C GLY A 108 -1.99 9.20 10.94
N VAL A 109 -2.79 10.26 11.05
CA VAL A 109 -3.46 10.64 12.31
C VAL A 109 -4.82 9.97 12.38
N GLU A 110 -5.15 9.35 13.52
CA GLU A 110 -6.49 8.80 13.75
C GLU A 110 -7.52 9.92 13.82
N VAL A 111 -8.53 9.84 12.96
CA VAL A 111 -9.66 10.78 12.87
C VAL A 111 -10.76 10.35 13.82
N TRP A 112 -11.13 9.07 13.74
CA TRP A 112 -12.10 8.46 14.63
C TRP A 112 -11.87 6.94 14.75
N ARG A 113 -12.42 6.36 15.81
CA ARG A 113 -12.53 4.91 16.00
C ARG A 113 -13.91 4.52 16.48
N SER A 114 -14.34 3.31 16.13
CA SER A 114 -15.62 2.75 16.57
C SER A 114 -15.50 1.25 16.79
N SER A 115 -16.27 0.71 17.75
CA SER A 115 -16.25 -0.71 18.07
C SER A 115 -17.29 -1.49 17.27
N LEU A 116 -16.88 -2.61 16.67
CA LEU A 116 -17.77 -3.63 16.13
C LEU A 116 -18.50 -4.43 17.23
N GLY A 117 -17.90 -4.47 18.44
CA GLY A 117 -18.37 -5.29 19.56
C GLY A 117 -18.08 -6.79 19.39
N THR A 118 -17.26 -7.16 18.44
CA THR A 118 -16.72 -8.50 18.18
C THR A 118 -15.55 -8.41 17.20
N ALA A 119 -14.67 -9.39 17.23
CA ALA A 119 -13.61 -9.52 16.24
C ALA A 119 -14.15 -9.50 14.80
N THR A 120 -13.33 -9.04 13.85
CA THR A 120 -13.62 -9.14 12.43
C THR A 120 -12.39 -9.53 11.62
N VAL A 121 -12.64 -10.21 10.53
CA VAL A 121 -11.70 -10.46 9.42
C VAL A 121 -12.25 -9.91 8.10
N SER A 122 -13.46 -9.30 8.15
CA SER A 122 -14.07 -8.63 7.00
C SER A 122 -13.32 -7.34 6.70
N ALA A 123 -13.01 -7.11 5.43
CA ALA A 123 -12.46 -5.84 5.00
C ALA A 123 -13.53 -4.75 4.99
N PRO A 124 -13.20 -3.53 5.43
CA PRO A 124 -14.07 -2.38 5.26
C PRO A 124 -14.25 -2.05 3.78
N VAL A 125 -15.46 -1.60 3.41
CA VAL A 125 -15.80 -1.18 2.06
C VAL A 125 -16.53 0.16 2.15
N LEU A 126 -16.14 1.12 1.32
CA LEU A 126 -16.84 2.41 1.18
C LEU A 126 -17.92 2.33 0.12
N THR A 127 -19.02 3.04 0.32
CA THR A 127 -19.96 3.30 -0.77
C THR A 127 -19.27 4.09 -1.89
N PRO A 128 -19.71 3.97 -3.16
CA PRO A 128 -19.10 4.66 -4.30
C PRO A 128 -18.99 6.18 -4.13
N ASN A 129 -19.92 6.81 -3.42
CA ASN A 129 -19.88 8.24 -3.06
C ASN A 129 -18.96 8.56 -1.86
N GLY A 130 -18.37 7.54 -1.21
CA GLY A 130 -17.50 7.69 -0.06
C GLY A 130 -18.18 8.09 1.27
N GLU A 131 -19.50 8.16 1.31
CA GLU A 131 -20.23 8.66 2.49
C GLU A 131 -20.35 7.64 3.62
N ARG A 132 -20.36 6.34 3.29
CA ARG A 132 -20.56 5.27 4.27
C ARG A 132 -19.49 4.23 4.22
N LEU A 133 -19.06 3.79 5.39
CA LEU A 133 -18.17 2.65 5.59
C LEU A 133 -19.00 1.45 6.04
N ILE A 134 -18.84 0.30 5.37
CA ILE A 134 -19.65 -0.91 5.60
C ILE A 134 -18.73 -2.08 5.92
N ILE A 135 -19.07 -2.85 6.98
CA ILE A 135 -18.29 -4.00 7.44
C ILE A 135 -19.21 -5.10 7.95
N GLY A 136 -18.89 -6.35 7.62
CA GLY A 136 -19.48 -7.56 8.22
C GLY A 136 -18.84 -7.93 9.55
N ASP A 137 -19.59 -8.54 10.47
CA ASP A 137 -19.05 -9.02 11.75
C ASP A 137 -19.25 -10.53 11.96
N GLN A 138 -18.44 -11.13 12.84
CA GLN A 138 -18.52 -12.55 13.16
C GLN A 138 -19.78 -12.94 13.93
N LYS A 139 -20.56 -11.98 14.42
CA LYS A 139 -21.89 -12.23 15.02
C LYS A 139 -23.03 -12.22 13.98
N GLY A 140 -22.68 -12.13 12.70
CA GLY A 140 -23.62 -12.20 11.59
C GLY A 140 -24.34 -10.91 11.29
N ARG A 141 -23.77 -9.75 11.60
CA ARG A 141 -24.33 -8.45 11.30
C ARG A 141 -23.46 -7.71 10.29
N VAL A 142 -24.11 -6.92 9.46
CA VAL A 142 -23.45 -5.89 8.65
C VAL A 142 -23.78 -4.55 9.28
N LYS A 143 -22.77 -3.71 9.44
CA LYS A 143 -22.89 -2.38 10.05
C LYS A 143 -22.36 -1.34 9.08
N ALA A 144 -22.98 -0.16 9.14
CA ALA A 144 -22.51 1.02 8.43
C ALA A 144 -22.29 2.19 9.37
N TRP A 145 -21.32 3.00 9.03
CA TRP A 145 -20.99 4.26 9.68
C TRP A 145 -20.96 5.39 8.65
N ASN A 146 -21.20 6.61 9.11
CA ASN A 146 -20.78 7.79 8.36
C ASN A 146 -19.25 7.79 8.28
N ALA A 147 -18.71 7.79 7.08
CA ALA A 147 -17.28 7.62 6.86
C ALA A 147 -16.46 8.80 7.43
N SER A 148 -16.98 10.02 7.38
CA SER A 148 -16.27 11.22 7.85
C SER A 148 -16.29 11.39 9.39
N THR A 149 -17.37 10.97 10.06
CA THR A 149 -17.56 11.23 11.51
C THR A 149 -17.42 9.98 12.39
N GLY A 150 -17.57 8.78 11.82
CA GLY A 150 -17.59 7.52 12.58
C GLY A 150 -18.92 7.26 13.30
N ASP A 151 -19.93 8.08 13.10
CA ASP A 151 -21.26 7.86 13.67
C ASP A 151 -21.94 6.66 13.04
N GLY A 152 -22.59 5.82 13.84
CA GLY A 152 -23.35 4.66 13.36
C GLY A 152 -24.51 5.10 12.48
N ALA A 153 -24.57 4.58 11.25
CA ALA A 153 -25.65 4.85 10.30
C ALA A 153 -26.77 3.83 10.41
N TRP A 154 -26.44 2.55 10.32
CA TRP A 154 -27.39 1.44 10.46
C TRP A 154 -26.68 0.13 10.83
N ILE A 155 -27.48 -0.85 11.28
CA ILE A 155 -27.05 -2.20 11.62
C ILE A 155 -28.14 -3.18 11.23
N THR A 156 -27.78 -4.30 10.59
CA THR A 156 -28.74 -5.33 10.18
C THR A 156 -29.18 -6.22 11.35
N PRO A 157 -30.28 -6.97 11.20
CA PRO A 157 -30.53 -8.18 11.97
C PRO A 157 -29.37 -9.17 11.84
N ARG A 158 -29.36 -10.20 12.67
CA ARG A 158 -28.33 -11.25 12.60
C ARG A 158 -28.66 -12.26 11.49
N TYR A 159 -27.66 -12.55 10.68
CA TYR A 159 -27.59 -13.69 9.79
C TYR A 159 -26.60 -14.72 10.35
N GLY A 160 -26.20 -15.72 9.60
CA GLY A 160 -24.99 -16.50 9.89
C GLY A 160 -23.75 -15.60 9.86
N GLN A 161 -22.63 -16.07 10.40
CA GLN A 161 -21.38 -15.30 10.44
C GLN A 161 -21.03 -14.68 9.07
N VAL A 162 -20.66 -13.42 9.06
CA VAL A 162 -20.21 -12.68 7.88
C VAL A 162 -18.70 -12.46 7.99
N SER A 163 -17.92 -13.37 7.41
CA SER A 163 -16.44 -13.37 7.48
C SER A 163 -15.78 -12.80 6.22
N SER A 164 -16.58 -12.39 5.25
CA SER A 164 -16.13 -11.85 3.98
C SER A 164 -16.36 -10.35 3.89
N ALA A 165 -15.64 -9.66 3.01
CA ALA A 165 -16.00 -8.30 2.63
C ALA A 165 -17.37 -8.31 1.94
N VAL A 166 -18.12 -7.23 2.14
CA VAL A 166 -19.33 -7.00 1.35
C VAL A 166 -18.95 -6.54 -0.05
N ALA A 167 -19.77 -6.84 -1.05
CA ALA A 167 -19.65 -6.27 -2.39
C ALA A 167 -20.70 -5.17 -2.56
N ILE A 168 -20.35 -4.06 -3.21
CA ILE A 168 -21.25 -2.95 -3.50
C ILE A 168 -21.25 -2.76 -5.02
N GLY A 169 -22.42 -2.78 -5.63
CA GLY A 169 -22.61 -2.60 -7.07
C GLY A 169 -23.45 -1.38 -7.41
N ALA A 170 -24.16 -1.44 -8.53
CA ALA A 170 -25.03 -0.38 -8.99
C ALA A 170 -26.11 -0.05 -7.93
N GLU A 171 -26.52 1.22 -7.88
CA GLU A 171 -27.53 1.73 -6.94
C GLU A 171 -27.16 1.55 -5.46
N ASP A 172 -25.85 1.47 -5.16
CA ASP A 172 -25.31 1.21 -3.81
C ASP A 172 -25.89 -0.06 -3.17
N ARG A 173 -26.28 -1.03 -4.00
CA ARG A 173 -26.78 -2.33 -3.55
C ARG A 173 -25.64 -3.13 -2.93
N ILE A 174 -25.89 -3.75 -1.78
CA ILE A 174 -24.89 -4.45 -0.99
C ILE A 174 -25.16 -5.95 -1.02
N TRP A 175 -24.16 -6.76 -1.32
CA TRP A 175 -24.24 -8.22 -1.30
C TRP A 175 -23.18 -8.81 -0.38
N PHE A 176 -23.55 -9.88 0.31
CA PHE A 176 -22.62 -10.68 1.12
C PHE A 176 -23.13 -12.11 1.28
N THR A 177 -22.21 -13.00 1.63
CA THR A 177 -22.52 -14.38 2.00
C THR A 177 -22.44 -14.55 3.51
N SER A 178 -23.18 -15.52 4.03
CA SER A 178 -23.16 -15.89 5.46
C SER A 178 -23.06 -17.41 5.63
N THR A 179 -22.58 -17.83 6.81
CA THR A 179 -22.34 -19.25 7.13
C THR A 179 -23.62 -20.05 7.37
N ASP A 180 -24.77 -19.46 7.17
CA ASP A 180 -26.09 -20.13 7.15
C ASP A 180 -26.57 -20.39 5.70
N GLN A 181 -25.62 -20.48 4.76
CA GLN A 181 -25.86 -20.83 3.36
C GLN A 181 -26.69 -19.81 2.58
N ARG A 182 -26.61 -18.54 2.95
CA ARG A 182 -27.36 -17.49 2.27
C ARG A 182 -26.45 -16.54 1.49
N LEU A 183 -26.95 -16.15 0.32
CA LEU A 183 -26.55 -14.92 -0.37
C LEU A 183 -27.61 -13.87 -0.06
N ILE A 184 -27.21 -12.74 0.50
CA ILE A 184 -28.08 -11.68 0.98
C ILE A 184 -27.82 -10.42 0.16
N SER A 185 -28.91 -9.74 -0.24
CA SER A 185 -28.89 -8.42 -0.85
C SER A 185 -29.56 -7.43 0.07
N LEU A 186 -28.89 -6.29 0.32
CA LEU A 186 -29.45 -5.16 1.06
C LEU A 186 -29.57 -3.94 0.16
N ASN A 187 -30.50 -3.07 0.49
CA ASN A 187 -30.55 -1.70 0.00
C ASN A 187 -29.43 -0.86 0.66
N SER A 188 -29.15 0.32 0.13
CA SER A 188 -28.11 1.24 0.65
C SER A 188 -28.36 1.70 2.10
N ASP A 189 -29.61 1.64 2.58
CA ASP A 189 -30.01 1.98 3.95
C ASP A 189 -29.90 0.79 4.93
N GLY A 190 -29.42 -0.38 4.47
CA GLY A 190 -29.26 -1.60 5.26
C GLY A 190 -30.53 -2.44 5.40
N THR A 191 -31.64 -2.06 4.77
CA THR A 191 -32.86 -2.88 4.73
C THR A 191 -32.68 -4.08 3.78
N LEU A 192 -33.30 -5.22 4.13
CA LEU A 192 -33.24 -6.41 3.30
C LEU A 192 -33.94 -6.15 1.95
N HIS A 193 -33.22 -6.45 0.85
CA HIS A 193 -33.81 -6.45 -0.49
C HIS A 193 -34.30 -7.84 -0.84
N TRP A 194 -33.40 -8.83 -0.86
CA TRP A 194 -33.74 -10.23 -1.04
C TRP A 194 -32.71 -11.16 -0.37
N THR A 195 -33.05 -12.41 -0.24
CA THR A 195 -32.15 -13.48 0.20
C THR A 195 -32.37 -14.74 -0.59
N VAL A 196 -31.30 -15.43 -0.95
CA VAL A 196 -31.30 -16.72 -1.66
C VAL A 196 -30.58 -17.74 -0.78
N THR A 197 -31.23 -18.89 -0.55
CA THR A 197 -30.60 -20.03 0.10
C THR A 197 -29.79 -20.79 -0.94
N MET A 198 -28.49 -20.94 -0.67
CA MET A 198 -27.57 -21.73 -1.49
C MET A 198 -27.48 -23.17 -0.98
N PRO A 199 -27.14 -24.15 -1.84
CA PRO A 199 -26.97 -25.54 -1.40
C PRO A 199 -25.80 -25.76 -0.43
N ALA A 200 -24.87 -24.82 -0.31
CA ALA A 200 -23.69 -24.86 0.55
C ALA A 200 -23.22 -23.45 0.92
N ASP A 201 -22.33 -23.37 1.90
CA ASP A 201 -21.73 -22.12 2.37
C ASP A 201 -21.00 -21.39 1.23
N GLY A 202 -21.18 -20.07 1.18
CA GLY A 202 -20.38 -19.19 0.32
C GLY A 202 -18.94 -19.08 0.84
N ILE A 203 -17.99 -19.15 -0.08
CA ILE A 203 -16.55 -19.03 0.24
C ILE A 203 -16.06 -17.64 -0.18
N GLY A 204 -15.73 -16.84 0.82
CA GLY A 204 -15.20 -15.50 0.65
C GLY A 204 -16.24 -14.48 0.17
N SER A 205 -15.76 -13.35 -0.35
CA SER A 205 -16.57 -12.22 -0.77
C SER A 205 -17.24 -12.48 -2.11
N PRO A 206 -18.53 -12.14 -2.29
CA PRO A 206 -19.17 -12.14 -3.62
C PRO A 206 -18.44 -11.13 -4.52
N ALA A 207 -18.20 -11.48 -5.79
CA ALA A 207 -17.68 -10.56 -6.79
C ALA A 207 -18.77 -10.15 -7.76
N ILE A 208 -18.72 -8.90 -8.25
CA ILE A 208 -19.75 -8.34 -9.14
C ILE A 208 -19.16 -8.23 -10.55
N GLY A 209 -19.89 -8.76 -11.51
CA GLY A 209 -19.55 -8.65 -12.92
C GLY A 209 -19.96 -7.32 -13.55
N PRO A 210 -19.49 -7.03 -14.77
CA PRO A 210 -19.82 -5.80 -15.49
C PRO A 210 -21.31 -5.71 -15.87
N ASP A 211 -22.01 -6.84 -15.91
CA ASP A 211 -23.45 -6.96 -16.11
C ASP A 211 -24.25 -6.88 -14.78
N ASN A 212 -23.60 -6.47 -13.69
CA ASN A 212 -24.13 -6.42 -12.34
C ASN A 212 -24.58 -7.79 -11.78
N SER A 213 -24.14 -8.90 -12.40
CA SER A 213 -24.35 -10.26 -11.88
C SER A 213 -23.40 -10.54 -10.71
N ILE A 214 -23.81 -11.45 -9.82
CA ILE A 214 -23.09 -11.80 -8.61
C ILE A 214 -22.47 -13.19 -8.76
N TYR A 215 -21.17 -13.29 -8.50
CA TYR A 215 -20.43 -14.56 -8.53
C TYR A 215 -20.04 -14.97 -7.13
N VAL A 216 -20.29 -16.23 -6.77
CA VAL A 216 -20.01 -16.81 -5.45
C VAL A 216 -19.35 -18.18 -5.63
N GLY A 217 -18.20 -18.38 -5.00
CA GLY A 217 -17.65 -19.72 -4.79
C GLY A 217 -18.38 -20.41 -3.63
N THR A 218 -18.67 -21.70 -3.72
CA THR A 218 -19.40 -22.44 -2.68
C THR A 218 -18.69 -23.73 -2.28
N ALA A 219 -18.91 -24.15 -1.03
CA ALA A 219 -18.22 -25.29 -0.43
C ALA A 219 -18.55 -26.64 -1.08
N ASP A 220 -19.63 -26.76 -1.86
CA ASP A 220 -19.98 -27.90 -2.68
C ASP A 220 -19.25 -27.95 -4.03
N GLN A 221 -18.06 -27.35 -4.10
CA GLN A 221 -17.16 -27.39 -5.26
C GLN A 221 -17.74 -26.71 -6.51
N ARG A 222 -18.38 -25.54 -6.34
CA ARG A 222 -18.97 -24.78 -7.45
C ARG A 222 -18.65 -23.30 -7.40
N VAL A 223 -18.65 -22.70 -8.59
CA VAL A 223 -18.87 -21.25 -8.75
C VAL A 223 -20.28 -21.05 -9.28
N ARG A 224 -21.05 -20.19 -8.63
CA ARG A 224 -22.42 -19.85 -9.00
C ARG A 224 -22.49 -18.40 -9.46
N LYS A 225 -23.31 -18.20 -10.50
CA LYS A 225 -23.69 -16.87 -10.97
C LYS A 225 -25.16 -16.63 -10.68
N PHE A 226 -25.46 -15.45 -10.15
CA PHE A 226 -26.81 -14.97 -9.91
C PHE A 226 -27.02 -13.64 -10.65
N SER A 227 -28.28 -13.35 -11.01
CA SER A 227 -28.68 -12.01 -11.45
C SER A 227 -28.64 -11.00 -10.28
N SER A 228 -28.74 -9.70 -10.56
CA SER A 228 -28.91 -8.66 -9.54
C SER A 228 -30.15 -8.89 -8.66
N ASP A 229 -31.13 -9.61 -9.15
CA ASP A 229 -32.41 -9.91 -8.47
C ASP A 229 -32.38 -11.24 -7.71
N GLY A 230 -31.25 -11.95 -7.75
CA GLY A 230 -31.02 -13.21 -7.03
C GLY A 230 -31.38 -14.47 -7.81
N ASP A 231 -31.77 -14.38 -9.07
CA ASP A 231 -32.07 -15.55 -9.90
C ASP A 231 -30.79 -16.32 -10.25
N PRO A 232 -30.74 -17.65 -10.10
CA PRO A 232 -29.59 -18.43 -10.49
C PRO A 232 -29.47 -18.48 -12.02
N LEU A 233 -28.27 -18.10 -12.53
CA LEU A 233 -27.99 -18.09 -13.97
C LEU A 233 -27.24 -19.33 -14.42
N PHE A 234 -26.17 -19.70 -13.71
CA PHE A 234 -25.45 -20.95 -13.92
C PHE A 234 -24.68 -21.38 -12.66
N ALA A 235 -24.22 -22.64 -12.68
CA ALA A 235 -23.26 -23.17 -11.72
C ALA A 235 -22.22 -24.02 -12.47
N THR A 236 -20.93 -23.72 -12.22
CA THR A 236 -19.80 -24.45 -12.80
C THR A 236 -19.21 -25.39 -11.77
N ASP A 237 -19.10 -26.68 -12.10
CA ASP A 237 -18.46 -27.68 -11.26
C ASP A 237 -16.94 -27.51 -11.26
N LEU A 238 -16.34 -27.61 -10.09
CA LEU A 238 -14.91 -27.49 -9.85
C LEU A 238 -14.37 -28.81 -9.28
N PRO A 239 -13.06 -29.11 -9.45
CA PRO A 239 -12.48 -30.34 -8.91
C PRO A 239 -12.45 -30.39 -7.38
N TYR A 240 -12.40 -29.25 -6.72
CA TYR A 240 -12.42 -29.06 -5.27
C TYR A 240 -13.18 -27.78 -4.92
N ALA A 241 -13.52 -27.60 -3.66
CA ALA A 241 -14.06 -26.34 -3.17
C ALA A 241 -13.05 -25.20 -3.41
N PRO A 242 -13.51 -24.02 -3.84
CA PRO A 242 -12.65 -22.85 -3.96
C PRO A 242 -11.87 -22.56 -2.66
N THR A 243 -10.62 -22.15 -2.77
CA THR A 243 -9.81 -21.68 -1.65
C THR A 243 -9.76 -20.17 -1.56
N THR A 244 -10.22 -19.51 -2.62
CA THR A 244 -10.30 -18.03 -2.71
C THR A 244 -11.67 -17.60 -3.25
N PRO A 245 -12.14 -16.39 -2.94
CA PRO A 245 -13.29 -15.82 -3.64
C PRO A 245 -13.01 -15.66 -5.14
N PRO A 246 -14.07 -15.58 -5.97
CA PRO A 246 -13.93 -15.30 -7.38
C PRO A 246 -13.42 -13.86 -7.62
N VAL A 247 -12.67 -13.70 -8.70
CA VAL A 247 -12.23 -12.42 -9.26
C VAL A 247 -12.84 -12.27 -10.63
N VAL A 248 -13.56 -11.18 -10.87
CA VAL A 248 -14.29 -10.95 -12.13
C VAL A 248 -13.70 -9.74 -12.85
N THR A 249 -13.33 -9.93 -14.11
CA THR A 249 -12.78 -8.86 -14.95
C THR A 249 -13.85 -8.14 -15.77
N ALA A 250 -13.52 -6.99 -16.33
CA ALA A 250 -14.43 -6.19 -17.16
C ALA A 250 -14.94 -6.93 -18.42
N ASN A 251 -14.22 -7.95 -18.90
CA ASN A 251 -14.66 -8.83 -19.99
C ASN A 251 -15.32 -10.11 -19.48
N SER A 252 -15.87 -10.09 -18.27
CA SER A 252 -16.61 -11.20 -17.64
C SER A 252 -15.82 -12.49 -17.44
N MET A 253 -14.48 -12.47 -17.45
CA MET A 253 -13.70 -13.64 -17.06
C MET A 253 -13.65 -13.77 -15.53
N VAL A 254 -13.89 -14.99 -15.04
CA VAL A 254 -13.85 -15.32 -13.61
C VAL A 254 -12.61 -16.13 -13.32
N THR A 255 -11.80 -15.70 -12.35
CA THR A 255 -10.56 -16.38 -11.95
C THR A 255 -10.57 -16.64 -10.45
N LEU A 256 -10.15 -17.82 -10.02
CA LEU A 256 -10.11 -18.19 -8.60
C LEU A 256 -9.06 -19.27 -8.33
N GLY A 257 -8.61 -19.34 -7.09
CA GLY A 257 -7.82 -20.46 -6.57
C GLY A 257 -8.72 -21.61 -6.14
N VAL A 258 -8.36 -22.82 -6.54
CA VAL A 258 -9.06 -24.06 -6.19
C VAL A 258 -8.02 -25.08 -5.73
N ASN A 259 -7.84 -25.24 -4.42
CA ASN A 259 -6.78 -26.05 -3.82
C ASN A 259 -5.38 -25.68 -4.35
N SER A 260 -4.82 -26.49 -5.27
CA SER A 260 -3.49 -26.26 -5.87
C SER A 260 -3.56 -25.73 -7.32
N GLU A 261 -4.71 -25.32 -7.77
CA GLU A 261 -4.93 -24.85 -9.15
C GLU A 261 -5.48 -23.43 -9.18
N VAL A 262 -5.12 -22.69 -10.22
CA VAL A 262 -5.83 -21.49 -10.64
C VAL A 262 -6.74 -21.88 -11.82
N ILE A 263 -8.02 -21.53 -11.72
CA ILE A 263 -9.02 -21.84 -12.73
C ILE A 263 -9.59 -20.53 -13.28
N ARG A 264 -9.70 -20.43 -14.60
CA ARG A 264 -10.43 -19.37 -15.30
C ARG A 264 -11.67 -19.91 -15.97
N ILE A 265 -12.77 -19.18 -15.79
CA ILE A 265 -14.11 -19.52 -16.27
C ILE A 265 -14.60 -18.36 -17.13
N ASP A 266 -15.28 -18.66 -18.23
CA ASP A 266 -16.07 -17.69 -18.98
C ASP A 266 -17.34 -17.35 -18.17
N GLY A 267 -17.42 -16.16 -17.64
CA GLY A 267 -18.55 -15.71 -16.83
C GLY A 267 -19.85 -15.47 -17.62
N THR A 268 -19.83 -15.60 -18.95
CA THR A 268 -21.06 -15.50 -19.76
C THR A 268 -21.81 -16.83 -19.82
N ASN A 269 -21.11 -17.95 -19.85
CA ASN A 269 -21.68 -19.28 -20.06
C ASN A 269 -21.24 -20.32 -19.02
N GLY A 270 -20.31 -20.02 -18.14
CA GLY A 270 -19.82 -20.91 -17.10
C GLY A 270 -18.78 -21.94 -17.55
N ALA A 271 -18.30 -21.89 -18.80
CA ALA A 271 -17.30 -22.82 -19.29
C ALA A 271 -15.92 -22.58 -18.69
N ILE A 272 -15.21 -23.63 -18.31
CA ILE A 272 -13.81 -23.54 -17.89
C ILE A 272 -12.96 -23.24 -19.14
N VAL A 273 -12.27 -22.09 -19.12
CA VAL A 273 -11.40 -21.64 -20.21
C VAL A 273 -10.05 -22.33 -20.11
N TRP A 274 -9.46 -22.33 -18.92
CA TRP A 274 -8.20 -23.02 -18.64
C TRP A 274 -8.04 -23.34 -17.14
N ARG A 275 -7.10 -24.24 -16.86
CA ARG A 275 -6.64 -24.62 -15.54
C ARG A 275 -5.12 -24.61 -15.52
N ASN A 276 -4.51 -24.04 -14.46
CA ASN A 276 -3.08 -24.08 -14.23
C ASN A 276 -2.82 -24.68 -12.85
N SER A 277 -2.08 -25.79 -12.78
CA SER A 277 -1.75 -26.46 -11.53
C SER A 277 -0.39 -26.00 -11.02
N LEU A 278 -0.35 -25.47 -9.82
CA LEU A 278 0.89 -25.10 -9.14
C LEU A 278 1.48 -26.23 -8.31
N GLY A 279 0.72 -27.32 -8.08
CA GLY A 279 1.12 -28.47 -7.27
C GLY A 279 1.21 -28.19 -5.77
N VAL A 280 0.83 -26.99 -5.32
CA VAL A 280 0.86 -26.53 -3.93
C VAL A 280 -0.36 -25.64 -3.66
N ARG A 281 -0.83 -25.64 -2.43
CA ARG A 281 -2.05 -24.95 -2.03
C ARG A 281 -1.96 -23.43 -2.29
N ILE A 282 -3.07 -22.88 -2.77
CA ILE A 282 -3.27 -21.46 -3.07
C ILE A 282 -4.29 -20.92 -2.07
N ARG A 283 -3.90 -19.89 -1.32
CA ARG A 283 -4.77 -19.14 -0.39
C ARG A 283 -4.81 -17.64 -0.69
N SER A 284 -3.87 -17.20 -1.48
CA SER A 284 -3.80 -15.84 -2.01
C SER A 284 -4.89 -15.64 -3.07
N ILE A 285 -5.73 -14.61 -2.93
CA ILE A 285 -6.73 -14.28 -3.95
C ILE A 285 -5.97 -13.80 -5.21
N PRO A 286 -6.22 -14.38 -6.38
CA PRO A 286 -5.55 -13.95 -7.60
C PRO A 286 -5.75 -12.46 -7.88
N ALA A 287 -4.74 -11.79 -8.45
CA ALA A 287 -4.90 -10.49 -9.07
C ALA A 287 -4.88 -10.65 -10.59
N VAL A 288 -5.75 -9.93 -11.29
CA VAL A 288 -5.84 -9.99 -12.75
C VAL A 288 -5.62 -8.60 -13.33
N GLY A 289 -4.55 -8.46 -14.11
CA GLY A 289 -4.21 -7.22 -14.79
C GLY A 289 -5.18 -6.88 -15.94
N PRO A 290 -5.16 -5.64 -16.43
CA PRO A 290 -5.97 -5.24 -17.58
C PRO A 290 -5.57 -5.96 -18.87
N ASP A 291 -4.35 -6.50 -18.94
CA ASP A 291 -3.83 -7.37 -20.00
C ASP A 291 -4.29 -8.82 -19.85
N GLY A 292 -5.04 -9.14 -18.79
CA GLY A 292 -5.56 -10.46 -18.47
C GLY A 292 -4.55 -11.41 -17.82
N VAL A 293 -3.31 -11.00 -17.59
CA VAL A 293 -2.34 -11.80 -16.85
C VAL A 293 -2.79 -11.94 -15.40
N THR A 294 -2.73 -13.16 -14.89
CA THR A 294 -3.12 -13.48 -13.50
C THR A 294 -1.89 -13.67 -12.65
N TYR A 295 -1.86 -13.02 -11.49
CA TYR A 295 -0.80 -13.13 -10.51
C TYR A 295 -1.32 -13.75 -9.23
N VAL A 296 -0.61 -14.74 -8.69
CA VAL A 296 -1.04 -15.49 -7.51
C VAL A 296 0.14 -15.86 -6.63
N GLY A 297 -0.06 -15.83 -5.31
CA GLY A 297 0.88 -16.34 -4.33
C GLY A 297 0.53 -17.77 -3.92
N ALA A 298 1.52 -18.55 -3.52
CA ALA A 298 1.37 -19.95 -3.12
C ALA A 298 2.00 -20.21 -1.75
N ASP A 299 1.58 -21.30 -1.10
CA ASP A 299 2.03 -21.66 0.26
C ASP A 299 3.52 -22.03 0.34
N ASP A 300 4.19 -22.31 -0.78
CA ASP A 300 5.63 -22.59 -0.86
C ASP A 300 6.50 -21.34 -1.14
N GLY A 301 5.90 -20.16 -1.08
CA GLY A 301 6.61 -18.89 -1.27
C GLY A 301 6.73 -18.44 -2.72
N ARG A 302 6.15 -19.16 -3.66
CA ARG A 302 6.13 -18.72 -5.07
C ARG A 302 5.12 -17.61 -5.29
N VAL A 303 5.49 -16.69 -6.18
CA VAL A 303 4.60 -15.76 -6.87
C VAL A 303 4.62 -16.13 -8.34
N VAL A 304 3.47 -16.44 -8.91
CA VAL A 304 3.35 -16.98 -10.27
C VAL A 304 2.51 -16.05 -11.13
N ALA A 305 3.02 -15.71 -12.32
CA ALA A 305 2.26 -15.04 -13.36
C ALA A 305 1.77 -16.06 -14.39
N ILE A 306 0.48 -16.02 -14.68
CA ILE A 306 -0.21 -16.93 -15.62
C ILE A 306 -0.82 -16.10 -16.74
N GLY A 307 -0.49 -16.43 -17.97
CA GLY A 307 -0.99 -15.76 -19.16
C GLY A 307 -2.48 -15.99 -19.43
N ASN A 308 -3.02 -15.27 -20.39
CA ASN A 308 -4.41 -15.42 -20.82
C ASN A 308 -4.76 -16.82 -21.35
N ASP A 309 -3.77 -17.54 -21.84
CA ASP A 309 -3.85 -18.91 -22.32
C ASP A 309 -3.75 -19.96 -21.21
N GLY A 310 -3.54 -19.54 -19.98
CA GLY A 310 -3.34 -20.41 -18.82
C GLY A 310 -1.91 -20.92 -18.66
N ALA A 311 -0.96 -20.54 -19.52
CA ALA A 311 0.44 -20.92 -19.38
C ALA A 311 1.14 -20.06 -18.31
N THR A 312 2.07 -20.67 -17.56
CA THR A 312 2.93 -19.91 -16.64
C THR A 312 3.90 -19.05 -17.44
N VAL A 313 3.86 -17.72 -17.21
CA VAL A 313 4.73 -16.73 -17.85
C VAL A 313 6.06 -16.63 -17.09
N TRP A 314 5.99 -16.49 -15.77
CA TRP A 314 7.16 -16.48 -14.90
C TRP A 314 6.81 -16.94 -13.47
N THR A 315 7.83 -17.27 -12.72
CA THR A 315 7.75 -17.61 -11.29
C THR A 315 8.85 -16.87 -10.56
N ALA A 316 8.48 -16.15 -9.50
CA ALA A 316 9.39 -15.53 -8.55
C ALA A 316 9.25 -16.20 -7.18
N HIS A 317 10.22 -15.99 -6.29
CA HIS A 317 10.24 -16.58 -4.96
C HIS A 317 10.36 -15.52 -3.87
N THR A 318 9.63 -15.71 -2.79
CA THR A 318 9.79 -15.03 -1.51
C THR A 318 10.45 -15.98 -0.52
N GLY A 319 10.79 -15.50 0.67
CA GLY A 319 11.40 -16.34 1.72
C GLY A 319 10.41 -17.10 2.60
N GLY A 320 9.09 -16.91 2.41
CA GLY A 320 8.03 -17.53 3.21
C GLY A 320 6.74 -17.74 2.43
N THR A 321 5.71 -18.29 3.07
CA THR A 321 4.38 -18.49 2.45
C THR A 321 3.80 -17.17 1.93
N VAL A 322 3.11 -17.19 0.78
CA VAL A 322 2.41 -16.02 0.24
C VAL A 322 0.91 -16.17 0.44
N LEU A 323 0.42 -15.67 1.57
CA LEU A 323 -1.01 -15.58 1.89
C LEU A 323 -1.61 -14.24 1.47
N SER A 324 -0.80 -13.21 1.45
CA SER A 324 -1.17 -11.89 0.95
C SER A 324 -1.67 -11.98 -0.49
N SER A 325 -2.77 -11.32 -0.75
CA SER A 325 -3.30 -11.24 -2.12
C SER A 325 -2.58 -10.13 -2.89
N PRO A 326 -2.04 -10.42 -4.09
CA PRO A 326 -1.28 -9.44 -4.87
C PRO A 326 -2.09 -8.22 -5.24
N ALA A 327 -1.40 -7.08 -5.38
CA ALA A 327 -1.91 -5.86 -6.01
C ALA A 327 -1.08 -5.55 -7.26
N ILE A 328 -1.74 -5.03 -8.29
CA ILE A 328 -1.12 -4.61 -9.54
C ILE A 328 -1.36 -3.11 -9.70
N ASP A 329 -0.33 -2.34 -9.93
CA ASP A 329 -0.45 -0.91 -10.19
C ASP A 329 -0.64 -0.59 -11.69
N SER A 330 -0.91 0.67 -12.03
CA SER A 330 -1.12 1.10 -13.41
C SER A 330 0.13 0.95 -14.31
N THR A 331 1.31 0.76 -13.74
CA THR A 331 2.57 0.51 -14.47
C THR A 331 2.81 -0.98 -14.68
N GLY A 332 2.02 -1.84 -14.02
CA GLY A 332 2.15 -3.30 -14.02
C GLY A 332 3.15 -3.83 -13.00
N THR A 333 3.48 -3.05 -11.98
CA THR A 333 4.23 -3.54 -10.81
C THR A 333 3.32 -4.38 -9.93
N ILE A 334 3.82 -5.52 -9.48
CA ILE A 334 3.11 -6.50 -8.65
C ILE A 334 3.64 -6.42 -7.21
N TYR A 335 2.77 -6.16 -6.24
CA TYR A 335 3.10 -6.07 -4.83
C TYR A 335 2.54 -7.26 -4.07
N VAL A 336 3.37 -7.88 -3.23
CA VAL A 336 3.02 -9.11 -2.50
C VAL A 336 3.64 -9.09 -1.11
N GLY A 337 2.85 -9.36 -0.09
CA GLY A 337 3.36 -9.64 1.26
C GLY A 337 3.69 -11.12 1.43
N SER A 338 4.60 -11.43 2.35
CA SER A 338 5.06 -12.79 2.58
C SER A 338 5.19 -13.11 4.08
N GLY A 339 5.10 -14.40 4.40
CA GLY A 339 5.31 -14.95 5.74
C GLY A 339 6.73 -14.77 6.29
N ASP A 340 7.68 -14.34 5.46
CA ASP A 340 9.05 -13.97 5.88
C ASP A 340 9.14 -12.52 6.41
N ALA A 341 8.01 -11.88 6.62
CA ALA A 341 7.88 -10.50 7.06
C ALA A 341 8.35 -9.46 6.02
N ILE A 342 8.41 -9.82 4.75
CA ILE A 342 8.85 -8.89 3.69
C ILE A 342 7.69 -8.61 2.72
N LEU A 343 7.48 -7.34 2.42
CA LEU A 343 6.72 -6.88 1.28
C LEU A 343 7.66 -6.83 0.07
N TYR A 344 7.25 -7.42 -1.02
CA TYR A 344 7.99 -7.45 -2.28
C TYR A 344 7.29 -6.64 -3.36
N ALA A 345 8.06 -6.02 -4.23
CA ALA A 345 7.60 -5.50 -5.51
C ALA A 345 8.35 -6.19 -6.65
N PHE A 346 7.60 -6.66 -7.63
CA PHE A 346 8.11 -7.29 -8.85
C PHE A 346 7.68 -6.49 -10.07
N ASP A 347 8.52 -6.44 -11.10
CA ASP A 347 8.12 -5.93 -12.39
C ASP A 347 7.33 -6.98 -13.21
N ARG A 348 6.91 -6.60 -14.42
CA ARG A 348 6.16 -7.50 -15.33
C ARG A 348 6.93 -8.75 -15.77
N THR A 349 8.24 -8.77 -15.59
CA THR A 349 9.10 -9.93 -15.92
C THR A 349 9.31 -10.87 -14.75
N GLY A 350 8.84 -10.49 -13.55
CA GLY A 350 9.04 -11.22 -12.31
C GLY A 350 10.35 -10.85 -11.60
N ALA A 351 11.08 -9.85 -12.10
CA ALA A 351 12.27 -9.36 -11.41
C ALA A 351 11.87 -8.52 -10.19
N ARG A 352 12.50 -8.80 -9.04
CA ARG A 352 12.29 -8.02 -7.81
C ARG A 352 12.91 -6.64 -7.96
N ILE A 353 12.09 -5.58 -7.84
CA ILE A 353 12.52 -4.18 -7.94
C ILE A 353 12.62 -3.48 -6.59
N ALA A 354 11.82 -3.90 -5.59
CA ALA A 354 11.88 -3.36 -4.24
C ALA A 354 11.49 -4.40 -3.19
N SER A 355 11.88 -4.15 -1.95
CA SER A 355 11.40 -4.90 -0.79
C SER A 355 11.40 -4.04 0.47
N TYR A 356 10.46 -4.30 1.38
CA TYR A 356 10.35 -3.64 2.69
C TYR A 356 10.13 -4.70 3.77
N ARG A 357 10.89 -4.64 4.85
CA ARG A 357 10.78 -5.58 5.97
C ARG A 357 9.88 -5.01 7.06
N ALA A 358 8.80 -5.73 7.37
CA ALA A 358 7.97 -5.55 8.57
C ALA A 358 8.56 -6.35 9.75
N PHE A 359 7.88 -6.34 10.91
CA PHE A 359 8.34 -7.08 12.09
C PHE A 359 7.78 -8.50 12.16
N ASP A 360 6.70 -8.79 11.43
CA ASP A 360 6.10 -10.13 11.32
C ASP A 360 5.46 -10.30 9.94
N ALA A 361 4.92 -11.48 9.67
CA ALA A 361 4.30 -11.86 8.40
C ALA A 361 3.31 -10.81 7.88
N ILE A 362 3.38 -10.54 6.58
CA ILE A 362 2.44 -9.67 5.87
C ILE A 362 1.46 -10.56 5.12
N ASP A 363 0.29 -10.77 5.72
CA ASP A 363 -0.74 -11.68 5.18
C ASP A 363 -1.96 -10.95 4.61
N SER A 364 -2.13 -9.65 4.92
CA SER A 364 -3.25 -8.88 4.40
C SER A 364 -3.18 -8.74 2.88
N PRO A 365 -4.32 -8.64 2.19
CA PRO A 365 -4.35 -8.16 0.81
C PRO A 365 -3.73 -6.76 0.72
N ILE A 366 -2.91 -6.54 -0.31
CA ILE A 366 -2.28 -5.24 -0.55
C ILE A 366 -3.28 -4.29 -1.19
N THR A 367 -3.27 -3.02 -0.76
CA THR A 367 -4.12 -1.95 -1.31
C THR A 367 -3.26 -0.76 -1.72
N LEU A 368 -3.60 -0.13 -2.84
CA LEU A 368 -3.02 1.14 -3.28
C LEU A 368 -4.06 2.25 -3.11
N GLY A 369 -3.70 3.32 -2.40
CA GLY A 369 -4.52 4.52 -2.29
C GLY A 369 -4.49 5.39 -3.54
N PRO A 370 -5.39 6.38 -3.65
CA PRO A 370 -5.49 7.26 -4.82
C PRO A 370 -4.23 8.09 -5.07
N ASP A 371 -3.42 8.34 -4.05
CA ASP A 371 -2.13 9.01 -4.14
C ASP A 371 -0.97 8.05 -4.45
N GLY A 372 -1.25 6.77 -4.64
CA GLY A 372 -0.26 5.71 -4.85
C GLY A 372 0.44 5.25 -3.57
N THR A 373 -0.05 5.63 -2.39
CA THR A 373 0.39 5.03 -1.12
C THR A 373 0.00 3.56 -1.08
N LEU A 374 0.94 2.69 -0.76
CA LEU A 374 0.71 1.26 -0.60
C LEU A 374 0.41 0.97 0.87
N TYR A 375 -0.63 0.19 1.11
CA TYR A 375 -1.04 -0.24 2.44
C TYR A 375 -0.92 -1.75 2.58
N ALA A 376 -0.27 -2.19 3.68
CA ALA A 376 -0.06 -3.59 4.01
C ALA A 376 -0.23 -3.81 5.51
N GLY A 377 -1.12 -4.71 5.90
CA GLY A 377 -1.30 -5.14 7.28
C GLY A 377 -0.40 -6.33 7.62
N SER A 378 0.06 -6.39 8.86
CA SER A 378 0.98 -7.41 9.34
C SER A 378 0.47 -8.04 10.65
N ARG A 379 0.98 -9.24 10.96
CA ARG A 379 0.73 -9.93 12.23
C ARG A 379 1.44 -9.30 13.43
N ASP A 380 2.26 -8.27 13.20
CA ASP A 380 2.84 -7.46 14.28
C ASP A 380 1.87 -6.40 14.83
N ASN A 381 0.58 -6.54 14.55
CA ASN A 381 -0.50 -5.62 14.91
C ASN A 381 -0.38 -4.25 14.23
N ARG A 382 0.32 -4.14 13.10
CA ARG A 382 0.52 -2.87 12.40
C ARG A 382 -0.03 -2.90 10.98
N LEU A 383 -0.51 -1.74 10.58
CA LEU A 383 -0.68 -1.38 9.18
C LEU A 383 0.47 -0.47 8.77
N TYR A 384 1.12 -0.81 7.68
CA TYR A 384 2.17 -0.02 7.06
C TYR A 384 1.62 0.76 5.88
N ALA A 385 1.86 2.06 5.85
CA ALA A 385 1.63 2.92 4.70
C ALA A 385 2.99 3.26 4.08
N LEU A 386 3.22 2.81 2.85
CA LEU A 386 4.49 2.94 2.14
C LEU A 386 4.32 3.82 0.90
N ARG A 387 5.35 4.59 0.58
CA ARG A 387 5.39 5.46 -0.59
C ARG A 387 6.68 5.29 -1.37
N ASP A 388 6.71 5.83 -2.58
CA ASP A 388 7.93 5.86 -3.37
C ASP A 388 8.93 6.88 -2.82
N ASN A 389 10.20 6.48 -2.75
CA ASN A 389 11.30 7.38 -2.40
C ASN A 389 11.60 8.39 -3.52
N SER A 390 11.32 8.03 -4.77
CA SER A 390 11.66 8.82 -5.96
C SER A 390 10.56 9.79 -6.42
N ARG A 391 9.32 9.69 -5.90
CA ARG A 391 8.25 10.61 -6.29
C ARG A 391 8.53 12.03 -5.83
N ARG A 392 8.92 12.86 -6.79
CA ARG A 392 8.81 14.31 -6.64
C ARG A 392 7.33 14.64 -6.52
N PHE A 393 6.91 15.13 -5.37
CA PHE A 393 5.52 15.53 -5.15
C PHE A 393 5.14 16.67 -6.11
N THR A 394 4.14 16.42 -6.95
CA THR A 394 3.46 17.45 -7.75
C THR A 394 2.19 17.98 -7.07
N SER A 395 1.84 17.43 -5.90
CA SER A 395 0.64 17.76 -5.13
C SER A 395 0.94 18.71 -3.96
N SER A 396 -0.11 19.19 -3.32
CA SER A 396 -0.17 20.19 -2.25
C SER A 396 1.02 20.18 -1.26
N PRO A 397 1.43 21.34 -0.74
CA PRO A 397 2.46 21.47 0.32
C PRO A 397 2.21 20.60 1.56
N ALA A 398 0.94 20.25 1.86
CA ALA A 398 0.56 19.41 2.97
C ALA A 398 0.95 17.92 2.79
N ASP A 399 1.14 17.45 1.53
CA ASP A 399 1.47 16.05 1.24
C ASP A 399 2.98 15.76 1.31
N ARG A 400 3.80 16.76 1.65
CA ARG A 400 5.27 16.70 1.67
C ARG A 400 5.83 16.32 3.03
N VAL A 401 5.32 15.26 3.64
CA VAL A 401 5.73 14.87 4.99
C VAL A 401 6.78 13.75 4.93
N GLY A 402 7.96 14.04 5.47
CA GLY A 402 9.00 13.05 5.77
C GLY A 402 10.23 13.04 4.85
N GLY A 403 11.28 13.74 5.23
CA GLY A 403 12.63 13.62 4.65
C GLY A 403 12.89 14.36 3.35
N ASP A 404 11.98 15.17 2.83
CA ASP A 404 12.18 15.98 1.63
C ASP A 404 12.81 17.34 1.97
N LEU A 405 13.60 17.85 1.03
CA LEU A 405 14.18 19.17 1.08
C LEU A 405 13.33 20.18 0.31
N VAL A 406 13.05 21.30 0.93
CA VAL A 406 12.31 22.41 0.33
C VAL A 406 13.15 23.68 0.42
N ARG A 407 13.30 24.40 -0.69
CA ARG A 407 13.93 25.72 -0.74
C ARG A 407 12.85 26.78 -0.89
N ASP A 408 12.87 27.77 -0.01
CA ASP A 408 12.06 28.98 -0.15
C ASP A 408 12.62 29.84 -1.29
N ALA A 409 11.83 30.10 -2.31
CA ALA A 409 12.23 30.89 -3.47
C ALA A 409 12.59 32.34 -3.13
N SER A 410 12.01 32.90 -2.06
CA SER A 410 12.21 34.29 -1.65
C SER A 410 13.44 34.49 -0.76
N SER A 411 13.66 33.61 0.21
CA SER A 411 14.76 33.72 1.18
C SER A 411 15.98 32.84 0.83
N GLY A 412 15.82 31.89 -0.07
CA GLY A 412 16.84 30.88 -0.39
C GLY A 412 17.08 29.85 0.72
N LYS A 413 16.38 29.93 1.85
CA LYS A 413 16.52 29.01 2.97
C LYS A 413 16.09 27.59 2.55
N VAL A 414 16.87 26.59 3.00
CA VAL A 414 16.57 25.17 2.79
C VAL A 414 16.03 24.58 4.08
N TYR A 415 14.93 23.85 3.96
CA TYR A 415 14.27 23.19 5.07
C TYR A 415 14.19 21.69 4.82
N ALA A 416 14.40 20.89 5.88
CA ALA A 416 14.01 19.49 5.89
C ALA A 416 12.56 19.36 6.37
N MET A 417 11.82 18.46 5.74
CA MET A 417 10.45 18.11 6.15
C MET A 417 10.53 16.97 7.16
N ILE A 418 10.29 17.26 8.42
CA ILE A 418 10.37 16.30 9.54
C ILE A 418 9.07 16.41 10.36
N ASP A 419 8.39 15.27 10.56
CA ASP A 419 7.16 15.17 11.34
C ASP A 419 6.08 16.22 10.94
N GLY A 420 5.87 16.37 9.63
CA GLY A 420 4.87 17.31 9.09
C GLY A 420 5.24 18.78 9.18
N SER A 421 6.40 19.12 9.70
CA SER A 421 6.88 20.48 9.85
C SER A 421 8.11 20.74 8.99
N ARG A 422 8.24 21.99 8.49
CA ARG A 422 9.48 22.45 7.88
C ARG A 422 10.45 22.87 8.98
N ARG A 423 11.69 22.33 8.96
CA ARG A 423 12.75 22.68 9.90
C ARG A 423 13.92 23.24 9.13
N TRP A 424 14.35 24.46 9.46
CA TRP A 424 15.45 25.08 8.76
C TRP A 424 16.76 24.32 8.97
N ILE A 425 17.53 24.16 7.90
CA ILE A 425 18.86 23.56 7.92
C ILE A 425 19.88 24.71 7.96
N PRO A 426 20.67 24.84 9.03
CA PRO A 426 21.50 26.01 9.21
C PRO A 426 22.70 26.08 8.28
N ASP A 427 23.24 24.94 7.82
CA ASP A 427 24.50 24.89 7.09
C ASP A 427 24.60 23.63 6.17
N PRO A 428 25.50 23.66 5.15
CA PRO A 428 25.70 22.52 4.24
C PRO A 428 26.26 21.26 4.89
N ILE A 429 27.00 21.39 6.02
CA ILE A 429 27.56 20.23 6.73
C ILE A 429 26.42 19.45 7.37
N THR A 430 25.50 20.16 8.04
CA THR A 430 24.26 19.58 8.58
C THR A 430 23.46 18.89 7.48
N LEU A 431 23.31 19.52 6.31
CA LEU A 431 22.64 18.91 5.15
C LEU A 431 23.32 17.60 4.73
N GLY A 432 24.65 17.58 4.66
CA GLY A 432 25.43 16.39 4.29
C GLY A 432 25.29 15.27 5.32
N ARG A 433 25.34 15.59 6.62
CA ARG A 433 25.20 14.61 7.72
C ARG A 433 23.80 14.03 7.86
N LEU A 434 22.78 14.76 7.39
CA LEU A 434 21.43 14.24 7.25
C LEU A 434 21.27 13.25 6.08
N GLY A 435 22.36 12.97 5.33
CA GLY A 435 22.29 12.13 4.13
C GLY A 435 21.57 12.80 2.95
N LEU A 436 21.37 14.12 3.02
CA LEU A 436 20.59 14.89 2.07
C LEU A 436 21.46 15.72 1.11
N GLY A 437 22.80 15.68 1.29
CA GLY A 437 23.76 16.54 0.57
C GLY A 437 23.77 16.35 -0.95
N SER A 438 23.39 15.18 -1.46
CA SER A 438 23.28 14.90 -2.89
C SER A 438 21.87 15.20 -3.47
N ARG A 439 20.92 15.59 -2.63
CA ARG A 439 19.54 15.88 -3.04
C ARG A 439 19.39 17.35 -3.41
N LEU A 440 18.71 17.61 -4.53
CA LEU A 440 18.32 18.96 -4.92
C LEU A 440 17.02 19.34 -4.19
N PRO A 441 17.00 20.47 -3.45
CA PRO A 441 15.79 20.93 -2.80
C PRO A 441 14.74 21.39 -3.82
N ASN A 442 13.48 21.03 -3.58
CA ASN A 442 12.36 21.57 -4.36
C ASN A 442 12.15 23.05 -4.04
N THR A 443 12.26 23.92 -5.05
CA THR A 443 12.01 25.35 -4.86
C THR A 443 10.50 25.60 -4.89
N VAL A 444 9.99 26.20 -3.81
CA VAL A 444 8.56 26.53 -3.64
C VAL A 444 8.38 28.03 -3.39
N SER A 445 7.20 28.56 -3.71
CA SER A 445 6.86 29.95 -3.48
C SER A 445 6.78 30.26 -1.96
N ALA A 446 6.99 31.52 -1.59
CA ALA A 446 6.81 31.97 -0.19
C ALA A 446 5.39 31.68 0.33
N SER A 447 4.36 31.79 -0.55
CA SER A 447 2.98 31.50 -0.18
C SER A 447 2.75 30.01 0.09
N ASP A 448 3.42 29.12 -0.63
CA ASP A 448 3.26 27.67 -0.45
C ASP A 448 4.05 27.18 0.76
N ILE A 449 5.27 27.69 0.96
CA ILE A 449 6.05 27.31 2.12
C ILE A 449 5.41 27.80 3.43
N ALA A 450 4.68 28.93 3.41
CA ALA A 450 3.96 29.44 4.57
C ALA A 450 2.81 28.53 5.03
N LYS A 451 2.26 27.69 4.15
CA LYS A 451 1.20 26.71 4.47
C LYS A 451 1.75 25.50 5.24
N ILE A 452 3.06 25.31 5.27
CA ILE A 452 3.69 24.18 5.96
C ILE A 452 4.02 24.64 7.39
N PRO A 453 3.60 23.93 8.44
CA PRO A 453 3.93 24.27 9.81
C PRO A 453 5.44 24.46 10.01
N LEU A 454 5.84 25.51 10.74
CA LEU A 454 7.24 25.75 11.10
C LEU A 454 7.55 24.99 12.39
N GLY A 455 8.47 24.03 12.30
CA GLY A 455 9.04 23.35 13.46
C GLY A 455 10.27 24.10 13.99
N ALA A 456 10.82 23.63 15.10
CA ALA A 456 12.08 24.16 15.61
C ALA A 456 13.20 23.97 14.57
N ASP A 457 14.08 24.92 14.46
CA ASP A 457 15.24 24.83 13.57
C ASP A 457 16.10 23.62 13.95
N LEU A 458 16.74 23.02 12.96
CA LEU A 458 17.65 21.91 13.23
C LEU A 458 18.92 22.42 13.89
N PRO A 459 19.44 21.74 14.93
CA PRO A 459 20.73 22.11 15.50
C PRO A 459 21.83 21.90 14.44
N PRO A 460 22.89 22.72 14.45
CA PRO A 460 24.04 22.47 13.61
C PRO A 460 24.69 21.14 14.01
N LEU A 461 24.92 20.24 13.01
CA LEU A 461 25.60 18.96 13.22
C LEU A 461 27.11 19.07 12.92
N THR A 462 27.73 20.22 13.22
CA THR A 462 29.17 20.46 13.08
C THR A 462 29.94 19.84 14.24
N ASP A 463 31.24 19.63 14.06
CA ASP A 463 32.09 19.09 15.13
C ASP A 463 32.07 20.04 16.34
N GLY A 464 31.96 19.46 17.52
CA GLY A 464 31.77 20.20 18.79
C GLY A 464 30.29 20.40 19.18
N ALA A 465 29.34 20.24 18.25
CA ALA A 465 27.92 20.33 18.58
C ALA A 465 27.50 19.27 19.60
N VAL A 466 26.61 19.62 20.50
CA VAL A 466 26.07 18.72 21.51
C VAL A 466 24.57 18.63 21.33
N ILE A 467 24.08 17.41 21.14
CA ILE A 467 22.67 17.12 20.81
C ILE A 467 22.09 16.12 21.81
N ARG A 468 20.78 16.22 22.09
CA ARG A 468 20.04 15.35 23.00
C ARG A 468 18.91 14.65 22.24
N SER A 469 18.75 13.35 22.46
CA SER A 469 17.64 12.54 21.92
C SER A 469 16.39 12.60 22.80
N SER A 470 15.26 12.12 22.29
CA SER A 470 14.02 11.95 23.07
C SER A 470 14.16 10.97 24.24
N THR A 471 15.14 10.05 24.18
CA THR A 471 15.46 9.15 25.30
C THR A 471 16.26 9.82 26.43
N GLY A 472 16.72 11.07 26.20
CA GLY A 472 17.60 11.82 27.12
C GLY A 472 19.08 11.56 26.89
N ALA A 473 19.47 10.68 25.97
CA ALA A 473 20.89 10.45 25.65
C ALA A 473 21.49 11.68 24.98
N VAL A 474 22.66 12.12 25.51
CA VAL A 474 23.40 13.27 25.01
C VAL A 474 24.62 12.83 24.23
N TYR A 475 24.86 13.46 23.10
CA TYR A 475 25.97 13.15 22.20
C TYR A 475 26.73 14.41 21.81
N ARG A 476 28.06 14.30 21.72
CA ARG A 476 28.92 15.31 21.10
C ARG A 476 29.32 14.84 19.71
N ILE A 477 29.29 15.72 18.74
CA ILE A 477 29.78 15.44 17.39
C ILE A 477 31.29 15.62 17.36
N VAL A 478 32.02 14.58 16.97
CA VAL A 478 33.49 14.57 16.83
C VAL A 478 33.83 13.81 15.54
N ASP A 479 34.60 14.45 14.67
CA ASP A 479 35.02 13.86 13.36
C ASP A 479 33.85 13.29 12.56
N GLY A 480 32.68 13.96 12.59
CA GLY A 480 31.48 13.53 11.88
C GLY A 480 30.73 12.38 12.53
N GLN A 481 31.18 11.85 13.65
CA GLN A 481 30.50 10.81 14.42
C GLN A 481 29.95 11.39 15.73
N ARG A 482 28.88 10.80 16.24
CA ARG A 482 28.37 11.15 17.57
C ARG A 482 29.03 10.26 18.62
N THR A 483 29.61 10.90 19.62
CA THR A 483 30.17 10.25 20.80
C THR A 483 29.23 10.49 21.98
N TRP A 484 28.83 9.43 22.66
CA TRP A 484 27.95 9.55 23.84
C TRP A 484 28.63 10.28 24.99
N VAL A 485 27.88 11.14 25.66
CA VAL A 485 28.29 11.90 26.83
C VAL A 485 27.48 11.41 28.04
N PRO A 486 28.00 10.45 28.83
CA PRO A 486 27.23 9.80 29.90
C PRO A 486 26.75 10.76 31.00
N GLU A 487 27.54 11.77 31.30
CA GLU A 487 27.24 12.76 32.33
C GLU A 487 26.26 13.86 31.87
N GLY A 488 25.86 13.78 30.57
CA GLY A 488 25.05 14.82 29.93
C GLY A 488 25.85 16.09 29.67
N ASP A 489 25.20 17.08 29.09
CA ASP A 489 25.73 18.43 28.87
C ASP A 489 24.55 19.42 28.95
N ALA A 490 24.68 20.44 29.78
CA ALA A 490 23.62 21.44 29.96
C ALA A 490 23.36 22.27 28.69
N ASN A 491 24.34 22.33 27.78
CA ASN A 491 24.24 23.06 26.51
C ASN A 491 23.70 22.15 25.36
N ALA A 492 23.30 20.90 25.65
CA ALA A 492 22.78 20.00 24.64
C ALA A 492 21.46 20.54 24.09
N VAL A 493 21.38 20.63 22.75
CA VAL A 493 20.21 21.05 22.04
C VAL A 493 19.37 19.81 21.68
N ASP A 494 18.08 19.86 21.97
CA ASP A 494 17.18 18.78 21.61
C ASP A 494 17.11 18.62 20.09
N ALA A 495 17.35 17.41 19.60
CA ALA A 495 17.30 17.09 18.20
C ALA A 495 16.24 16.01 17.94
N PRO A 496 15.50 16.09 16.83
CA PRO A 496 14.57 15.04 16.46
C PRO A 496 15.29 13.67 16.35
N ASP A 497 14.67 12.62 16.85
CA ASP A 497 15.23 11.26 16.82
C ASP A 497 15.67 10.83 15.42
N GLN A 498 14.91 11.23 14.42
CA GLN A 498 15.24 10.98 13.01
C GLN A 498 16.58 11.60 12.60
N VAL A 499 16.88 12.81 13.10
CA VAL A 499 18.16 13.51 12.90
C VAL A 499 19.28 12.80 13.66
N ILE A 500 19.03 12.41 14.90
CA ILE A 500 20.01 11.68 15.72
C ILE A 500 20.47 10.40 15.02
N ARG A 501 19.54 9.63 14.44
CA ARG A 501 19.85 8.37 13.75
C ARG A 501 20.74 8.52 12.52
N THR A 502 20.70 9.67 11.84
CA THR A 502 21.51 9.88 10.62
C THR A 502 23.00 10.10 10.92
N VAL A 503 23.36 10.51 12.15
CA VAL A 503 24.76 10.67 12.54
C VAL A 503 25.30 9.34 13.04
N SER A 504 26.33 8.82 12.39
CA SER A 504 26.92 7.51 12.73
C SER A 504 27.46 7.43 14.16
N ILE A 505 27.39 6.24 14.75
CA ILE A 505 27.91 5.92 16.08
C ILE A 505 28.52 4.51 16.04
N ALA A 506 29.63 4.31 16.76
CA ALA A 506 30.17 2.98 17.04
C ALA A 506 29.70 2.54 18.43
N LEU A 507 29.01 1.41 18.51
CA LEU A 507 28.49 0.87 19.77
C LEU A 507 29.43 -0.23 20.33
N ALA A 508 29.83 -0.05 21.59
CA ALA A 508 30.61 -1.05 22.32
C ALA A 508 29.74 -2.23 22.78
N ASN A 509 30.38 -3.34 23.15
CA ASN A 509 29.73 -4.47 23.80
C ASN A 509 29.07 -4.03 25.12
N GLY A 510 27.83 -4.41 25.36
CA GLY A 510 27.01 -3.93 26.47
C GLY A 510 26.17 -2.67 26.21
N ALA A 511 26.40 -1.95 25.09
CA ALA A 511 25.60 -0.78 24.74
C ALA A 511 24.17 -1.17 24.34
N ALA A 512 23.18 -0.44 24.87
CA ALA A 512 21.79 -0.60 24.47
C ALA A 512 21.44 0.39 23.36
N PHE A 513 20.64 -0.05 22.38
CA PHE A 513 20.25 0.78 21.25
C PHE A 513 18.89 0.39 20.69
N LYS A 514 18.26 1.31 19.95
CA LYS A 514 17.06 1.04 19.15
C LYS A 514 17.13 1.71 17.79
N GLY A 515 16.49 1.08 16.81
CA GLY A 515 16.25 1.64 15.49
C GLY A 515 15.03 2.57 15.47
N SER A 516 14.30 2.56 14.37
CA SER A 516 13.02 3.28 14.23
C SER A 516 11.86 2.64 15.00
N ASP A 517 11.99 1.37 15.37
CA ASP A 517 11.01 0.63 16.16
C ASP A 517 11.17 0.87 17.68
N ASP A 518 10.22 0.35 18.47
CA ASP A 518 10.25 0.47 19.92
C ASP A 518 11.11 -0.61 20.60
N ARG A 519 11.67 -1.56 19.83
CA ARG A 519 12.51 -2.64 20.37
C ARG A 519 13.87 -2.09 20.76
N VAL A 520 14.26 -2.39 21.99
CA VAL A 520 15.61 -2.07 22.49
C VAL A 520 16.47 -3.31 22.41
N TYR A 521 17.64 -3.19 21.86
CA TYR A 521 18.64 -4.24 21.73
C TYR A 521 19.86 -3.90 22.56
N VAL A 522 20.58 -4.92 23.00
CA VAL A 522 21.88 -4.79 23.63
C VAL A 522 22.92 -5.48 22.75
N VAL A 523 24.05 -4.84 22.51
CA VAL A 523 25.18 -5.47 21.81
C VAL A 523 25.87 -6.44 22.74
N GLU A 524 25.84 -7.74 22.43
CA GLU A 524 26.58 -8.78 23.15
C GLU A 524 27.32 -9.69 22.18
N ASN A 525 28.65 -9.73 22.30
CA ASN A 525 29.53 -10.57 21.47
C ASN A 525 29.32 -10.36 19.96
N GLY A 526 29.20 -9.10 19.53
CA GLY A 526 29.03 -8.73 18.12
C GLY A 526 27.63 -9.00 17.57
N SER A 527 26.66 -9.42 18.39
CA SER A 527 25.26 -9.66 18.03
C SER A 527 24.35 -8.67 18.74
N ARG A 528 23.21 -8.34 18.13
CA ARG A 528 22.12 -7.63 18.79
C ARG A 528 21.18 -8.61 19.49
N ARG A 529 20.91 -8.39 20.78
CA ARG A 529 19.97 -9.20 21.55
C ARG A 529 18.80 -8.34 22.00
N TRP A 530 17.59 -8.69 21.64
CA TRP A 530 16.41 -7.94 22.00
C TRP A 530 16.11 -8.06 23.51
N ALA A 531 15.99 -6.91 24.18
CA ALA A 531 15.54 -6.82 25.56
C ALA A 531 14.01 -6.83 25.59
N GLN A 532 13.41 -7.92 26.06
CA GLN A 532 11.95 -8.11 26.03
C GLN A 532 11.21 -7.30 27.11
N SER A 533 11.92 -6.76 28.11
CA SER A 533 11.35 -5.96 29.18
C SER A 533 12.31 -4.87 29.66
N ALA A 534 11.76 -3.86 30.33
CA ALA A 534 12.57 -2.85 31.02
C ALA A 534 13.44 -3.45 32.15
N ASP A 535 13.01 -4.56 32.76
CA ASP A 535 13.76 -5.26 33.79
C ASP A 535 14.98 -5.97 33.21
N ALA A 536 14.88 -6.49 31.98
CA ALA A 536 16.02 -7.07 31.25
C ALA A 536 17.13 -6.04 31.02
N LEU A 537 16.79 -4.76 30.82
CA LEU A 537 17.76 -3.65 30.72
C LEU A 537 18.33 -3.28 32.10
N ARG A 538 17.47 -3.15 33.13
CA ARG A 538 17.89 -2.82 34.50
C ARG A 538 18.83 -3.88 35.08
N ALA A 539 18.58 -5.15 34.82
CA ALA A 539 19.43 -6.26 35.25
C ALA A 539 20.88 -6.15 34.70
N ARG A 540 21.07 -5.34 33.64
CA ARG A 540 22.37 -5.05 33.01
C ARG A 540 22.91 -3.67 33.35
N GLY A 541 22.27 -2.95 34.28
CA GLY A 541 22.67 -1.61 34.67
C GLY A 541 22.41 -0.54 33.59
N VAL A 542 21.56 -0.84 32.60
CA VAL A 542 21.26 0.10 31.51
C VAL A 542 20.07 0.97 31.89
N SER A 543 20.27 2.29 31.95
CA SER A 543 19.19 3.27 32.07
C SER A 543 18.59 3.61 30.70
N TRP A 544 17.35 4.11 30.68
CA TRP A 544 16.72 4.54 29.42
C TRP A 544 17.49 5.66 28.71
N ALA A 545 18.11 6.58 29.48
CA ALA A 545 18.96 7.66 28.94
C ALA A 545 20.24 7.13 28.26
N ALA A 546 20.61 5.87 28.48
CA ALA A 546 21.75 5.23 27.82
C ALA A 546 21.36 4.43 26.58
N VAL A 547 20.08 4.46 26.15
CA VAL A 547 19.64 3.80 24.91
C VAL A 547 19.95 4.67 23.71
N HIS A 548 20.88 4.22 22.88
CA HIS A 548 21.32 4.94 21.68
C HIS A 548 20.32 4.78 20.54
N LEU A 549 20.09 5.84 19.77
CA LEU A 549 19.29 5.80 18.56
C LEU A 549 20.20 5.53 17.35
N VAL A 550 19.88 4.55 16.54
CA VAL A 550 20.65 4.16 15.34
C VAL A 550 19.75 4.07 14.12
N THR A 551 20.34 4.05 12.92
CA THR A 551 19.61 3.72 11.71
C THR A 551 19.21 2.25 11.72
N ASP A 552 18.14 1.92 11.02
CA ASP A 552 17.73 0.51 10.88
C ASP A 552 18.79 -0.30 10.14
N ASP A 553 19.48 0.27 9.16
CA ASP A 553 20.61 -0.37 8.47
C ASP A 553 21.74 -0.75 9.44
N TYR A 554 22.10 0.15 10.37
CA TYR A 554 23.10 -0.15 11.41
C TYR A 554 22.61 -1.27 12.33
N ARG A 555 21.35 -1.17 12.81
CA ARG A 555 20.73 -2.23 13.64
C ARG A 555 20.80 -3.58 12.92
N ASP A 556 20.41 -3.61 11.65
CA ASP A 556 20.27 -4.84 10.87
C ASP A 556 21.63 -5.38 10.36
N SER A 557 22.68 -4.57 10.40
CA SER A 557 24.05 -5.03 10.13
C SER A 557 24.59 -5.95 11.24
N LEU A 558 24.03 -5.86 12.45
CA LEU A 558 24.41 -6.73 13.57
C LEU A 558 23.59 -8.04 13.53
N PRO A 559 24.22 -9.23 13.62
CA PRO A 559 23.51 -10.50 13.68
C PRO A 559 22.51 -10.54 14.86
N LEU A 560 21.33 -11.12 14.63
CA LEU A 560 20.32 -11.26 15.68
C LEU A 560 20.68 -12.45 16.57
N GLY A 561 20.93 -12.19 17.85
CA GLY A 561 21.13 -13.22 18.89
C GLY A 561 19.83 -13.61 19.61
N VAL A 562 19.94 -14.58 20.50
CA VAL A 562 18.82 -15.01 21.34
C VAL A 562 18.31 -13.82 22.18
N PRO A 563 16.99 -13.57 22.25
CA PRO A 563 16.44 -12.48 23.05
C PRO A 563 16.89 -12.58 24.52
N LEU A 564 16.97 -11.41 25.15
CA LEU A 564 17.23 -11.31 26.60
C LEU A 564 15.93 -11.54 27.37
N PRO A 565 15.92 -12.37 28.41
CA PRO A 565 14.74 -12.61 29.22
C PRO A 565 14.27 -11.38 29.97
#